data_0aa4c075270986b5cb882802167b41c2
#
_entry.id   0aa4c075270986b5cb882802167b41c2
#
_cell.length_a   1.000
_cell.length_b   1.000
_cell.length_c   1.000
_cell.angle_alpha   90.00
_cell.angle_beta   90.00
_cell.angle_gamma   90.00
#
_symmetry.space_group_name_H-M   'P 1'
#
loop_
_entity.id
_entity.type
_entity.pdbx_description
1 polymer ?
#
loop_
_entity_poly.entity_id
_entity_poly.type
_entity_poly.pdbx_seq_one_letter_code
_entity_poly.pdbx_strand_id
1 'polypeptide(L)'
;SLNDVNNRDVGWKVYPNKPLPDDPNYQHYQSSASAQFGEQTFNHVLLHYQPDIVIDIRDWWMIEYQQRSPFRDFFHWAIMPTVDAEPQADQWINTYASADAVFAYSEFGRDTLKKQCTNIPFVGVASPSASNAFMPYDDKGEHKANMGLSQDTWIVGTVMRNQKRKLYPDLFESFRNFLDEVKDPNVYLYCHTYYPDVGWEIPKLLNEYGLSSRVLFTYKCKHCGKVSVNFFQDSVQHCRHCSNFSSQLVGINNSINEHELASIYNLFDVYVQYANSEGFGMPQLEAAQCGVPVMATYYSAMESIVDN
;
A
#
# COMPACT_ATOMS: atom_id res chain seq x y z
N SER A 1 4.27 -2.05 13.63
CA SER A 1 5.62 -2.39 13.10
C SER A 1 6.03 -3.74 13.64
N LEU A 2 6.62 -4.61 12.82
CA LEU A 2 7.15 -5.93 13.22
C LEU A 2 8.25 -5.83 14.30
N ASN A 3 8.70 -4.64 14.62
CA ASN A 3 9.66 -4.37 15.69
C ASN A 3 9.04 -4.33 17.09
N ASP A 4 7.72 -4.39 17.20
CA ASP A 4 7.02 -4.42 18.48
C ASP A 4 6.44 -5.82 18.74
N VAL A 5 7.35 -6.77 18.88
CA VAL A 5 7.04 -8.22 18.97
C VAL A 5 6.35 -8.57 20.30
N ASN A 6 6.47 -7.71 21.32
CA ASN A 6 5.98 -8.00 22.65
C ASN A 6 4.45 -8.03 22.77
N ASN A 7 3.71 -7.64 21.71
CA ASN A 7 2.25 -7.50 21.75
C ASN A 7 1.48 -8.32 20.72
N ARG A 8 2.15 -9.24 19.96
CA ARG A 8 1.44 -10.06 18.96
C ARG A 8 1.76 -11.54 19.15
N ASP A 9 0.77 -12.30 19.56
CA ASP A 9 0.79 -13.75 19.40
C ASP A 9 0.49 -14.05 17.92
N VAL A 10 1.54 -14.32 17.15
CA VAL A 10 1.45 -14.65 15.71
C VAL A 10 1.60 -16.16 15.47
N GLY A 11 1.66 -16.98 16.54
CA GLY A 11 1.78 -18.44 16.42
C GLY A 11 3.13 -18.96 15.95
N TRP A 12 4.12 -18.10 15.68
CA TRP A 12 5.49 -18.46 15.31
C TRP A 12 6.50 -17.50 15.92
N LYS A 13 7.77 -17.90 15.94
CA LYS A 13 8.84 -17.07 16.51
C LYS A 13 9.19 -15.92 15.58
N VAL A 14 9.19 -14.70 16.12
CA VAL A 14 9.61 -13.48 15.44
C VAL A 14 10.92 -12.99 16.02
N TYR A 15 11.87 -12.64 15.15
CA TYR A 15 13.14 -12.01 15.52
C TYR A 15 13.04 -10.51 15.23
N PRO A 16 13.16 -9.64 16.25
CA PRO A 16 13.23 -8.22 16.02
C PRO A 16 14.53 -7.88 15.30
N ASN A 17 14.48 -7.04 14.27
CA ASN A 17 15.67 -6.60 13.55
C ASN A 17 16.18 -5.23 14.03
N LYS A 18 15.44 -4.53 14.89
CA LYS A 18 15.86 -3.24 15.46
C LYS A 18 16.70 -3.51 16.71
N PRO A 19 18.01 -3.18 16.68
CA PRO A 19 18.86 -3.28 17.88
C PRO A 19 18.43 -2.25 18.93
N LEU A 20 18.83 -2.50 20.17
CA LEU A 20 18.67 -1.50 21.24
C LEU A 20 19.57 -0.28 20.99
N PRO A 21 19.24 0.91 21.50
CA PRO A 21 20.03 2.13 21.28
C PRO A 21 21.50 2.05 21.77
N ASP A 22 21.79 1.19 22.72
CA ASP A 22 23.11 0.92 23.29
C ASP A 22 23.85 -0.24 22.57
N ASP A 23 23.22 -0.89 21.59
CA ASP A 23 23.84 -1.95 20.80
C ASP A 23 24.88 -1.32 19.83
N PRO A 24 26.10 -1.91 19.70
CA PRO A 24 27.12 -1.43 18.76
C PRO A 24 26.65 -1.33 17.31
N ASN A 25 25.66 -2.14 16.93
CA ASN A 25 25.09 -2.15 15.57
C ASN A 25 24.02 -1.08 15.34
N TYR A 26 23.63 -0.29 16.35
CA TYR A 26 22.53 0.68 16.24
C TYR A 26 22.81 1.77 15.18
N GLN A 27 24.07 2.25 15.10
CA GLN A 27 24.46 3.21 14.07
C GLN A 27 24.35 2.63 12.66
N HIS A 28 24.81 1.38 12.49
CA HIS A 28 24.68 0.70 11.19
C HIS A 28 23.22 0.49 10.81
N TYR A 29 22.38 0.07 11.78
CA TYR A 29 20.92 -0.03 11.57
C TYR A 29 20.29 1.29 11.10
N GLN A 30 20.73 2.42 11.64
CA GLN A 30 20.18 3.73 11.24
C GLN A 30 20.65 4.18 9.85
N SER A 31 21.84 3.79 9.41
CA SER A 31 22.49 4.29 8.19
C SER A 31 22.37 3.34 6.99
N SER A 32 22.02 2.06 7.20
CA SER A 32 21.94 1.04 6.16
C SER A 32 20.50 0.60 5.93
N ALA A 33 20.06 0.65 4.67
CA ALA A 33 18.73 0.16 4.30
C ALA A 33 18.58 -1.34 4.58
N SER A 34 19.56 -2.17 4.16
CA SER A 34 19.53 -3.62 4.37
C SER A 34 19.54 -4.02 5.86
N ALA A 35 20.27 -3.27 6.70
CA ALA A 35 20.26 -3.48 8.15
C ALA A 35 18.87 -3.27 8.78
N GLN A 36 18.05 -2.36 8.23
CA GLN A 36 16.67 -2.17 8.67
C GLN A 36 15.74 -3.33 8.30
N PHE A 37 16.20 -4.25 7.45
CA PHE A 37 15.44 -5.41 6.98
C PHE A 37 16.04 -6.76 7.38
N GLY A 38 16.89 -6.79 8.41
CA GLY A 38 17.30 -8.01 9.09
C GLY A 38 18.73 -8.51 8.74
N GLU A 39 19.53 -7.74 7.98
CA GLU A 39 20.89 -8.13 7.59
C GLU A 39 21.73 -8.60 8.80
N GLN A 40 21.66 -7.89 9.93
CA GLN A 40 22.47 -8.19 11.11
C GLN A 40 22.10 -9.50 11.83
N THR A 41 20.83 -9.88 11.76
CA THR A 41 20.31 -11.08 12.45
C THR A 41 20.24 -12.29 11.53
N PHE A 42 20.29 -12.10 10.22
CA PHE A 42 20.05 -13.14 9.22
C PHE A 42 20.97 -14.37 9.40
N ASN A 43 22.29 -14.16 9.40
CA ASN A 43 23.23 -15.26 9.53
C ASN A 43 23.12 -15.99 10.89
N HIS A 44 22.77 -15.27 11.97
CA HIS A 44 22.51 -15.90 13.27
C HIS A 44 21.27 -16.80 13.22
N VAL A 45 20.21 -16.36 12.56
CA VAL A 45 18.97 -17.14 12.37
C VAL A 45 19.27 -18.39 11.53
N LEU A 46 20.04 -18.26 10.44
CA LEU A 46 20.46 -19.40 9.62
C LEU A 46 21.25 -20.45 10.44
N LEU A 47 22.23 -20.02 11.22
CA LEU A 47 23.03 -20.93 12.05
C LEU A 47 22.21 -21.64 13.12
N HIS A 48 21.21 -20.94 13.68
CA HIS A 48 20.40 -21.48 14.77
C HIS A 48 19.33 -22.47 14.29
N TYR A 49 18.65 -22.14 13.16
CA TYR A 49 17.52 -22.92 12.67
C TYR A 49 17.84 -23.85 11.52
N GLN A 50 18.94 -23.59 10.80
CA GLN A 50 19.35 -24.36 9.61
C GLN A 50 18.17 -24.63 8.66
N PRO A 51 17.45 -23.58 8.20
CA PRO A 51 16.30 -23.76 7.35
C PRO A 51 16.70 -24.30 5.98
N ASP A 52 15.95 -25.24 5.45
CA ASP A 52 16.12 -25.72 4.07
C ASP A 52 15.67 -24.67 3.04
N ILE A 53 14.69 -23.84 3.42
CA ILE A 53 14.10 -22.83 2.53
C ILE A 53 14.01 -21.48 3.28
N VAL A 54 14.45 -20.42 2.61
CA VAL A 54 14.23 -19.02 3.01
C VAL A 54 13.30 -18.36 2.00
N ILE A 55 12.23 -17.75 2.49
CA ILE A 55 11.25 -17.07 1.66
C ILE A 55 11.24 -15.58 2.00
N ASP A 56 11.37 -14.73 0.98
CA ASP A 56 11.28 -13.29 1.10
C ASP A 56 10.19 -12.69 0.23
N ILE A 57 9.32 -11.86 0.84
CA ILE A 57 8.27 -11.10 0.15
C ILE A 57 8.60 -9.61 0.34
N ARG A 58 9.59 -9.12 -0.38
CA ARG A 58 10.16 -7.77 -0.22
C ARG A 58 10.84 -7.29 -1.51
N ASP A 59 11.06 -5.98 -1.61
CA ASP A 59 11.82 -5.40 -2.70
C ASP A 59 13.30 -5.83 -2.67
N TRP A 60 13.93 -5.85 -3.85
CA TRP A 60 15.31 -6.32 -4.05
C TRP A 60 16.34 -5.68 -3.10
N TRP A 61 16.23 -4.39 -2.84
CA TRP A 61 17.15 -3.62 -1.98
C TRP A 61 17.01 -3.95 -0.49
N MET A 62 15.92 -4.60 -0.11
CA MET A 62 15.68 -5.08 1.26
C MET A 62 16.33 -6.45 1.50
N ILE A 63 16.62 -7.21 0.45
CA ILE A 63 17.01 -8.61 0.51
C ILE A 63 18.37 -8.90 -0.14
N GLU A 64 18.95 -7.96 -0.88
CA GLU A 64 20.21 -8.19 -1.64
C GLU A 64 21.37 -8.71 -0.79
N TYR A 65 21.39 -8.40 0.52
CA TYR A 65 22.45 -8.88 1.44
C TYR A 65 22.46 -10.40 1.57
N GLN A 66 21.34 -11.08 1.33
CA GLN A 66 21.23 -12.54 1.48
C GLN A 66 22.02 -13.28 0.40
N GLN A 67 22.13 -12.72 -0.81
CA GLN A 67 22.99 -13.29 -1.87
C GLN A 67 24.47 -13.34 -1.49
N ARG A 68 24.88 -12.45 -0.56
CA ARG A 68 26.27 -12.37 -0.06
C ARG A 68 26.48 -13.13 1.25
N SER A 69 25.48 -13.83 1.76
CA SER A 69 25.61 -14.63 2.98
C SER A 69 26.66 -15.73 2.77
N PRO A 70 27.57 -15.95 3.73
CA PRO A 70 28.49 -17.09 3.67
C PRO A 70 27.78 -18.44 3.74
N PHE A 71 26.51 -18.47 4.04
CA PHE A 71 25.65 -19.65 4.12
C PHE A 71 24.71 -19.79 2.93
N ARG A 72 24.90 -18.99 1.84
CA ARG A 72 23.99 -18.98 0.70
C ARG A 72 23.78 -20.36 0.06
N ASP A 73 24.80 -21.20 0.04
CA ASP A 73 24.77 -22.54 -0.55
C ASP A 73 24.06 -23.61 0.33
N PHE A 74 23.63 -23.23 1.53
CA PHE A 74 23.02 -24.17 2.50
C PHE A 74 21.50 -24.05 2.60
N PHE A 75 20.86 -23.18 1.82
CA PHE A 75 19.42 -23.04 1.79
C PHE A 75 18.91 -22.70 0.37
N HIS A 76 17.70 -23.12 0.07
CA HIS A 76 16.99 -22.66 -1.11
C HIS A 76 16.35 -21.29 -0.85
N TRP A 77 16.63 -20.35 -1.73
CA TRP A 77 16.14 -18.97 -1.60
C TRP A 77 15.02 -18.68 -2.60
N ALA A 78 13.79 -18.55 -2.09
CA ALA A 78 12.62 -18.18 -2.85
C ALA A 78 12.25 -16.71 -2.57
N ILE A 79 12.12 -15.89 -3.59
CA ILE A 79 11.82 -14.46 -3.44
C ILE A 79 10.55 -14.06 -4.18
N MET A 80 9.86 -13.06 -3.63
CA MET A 80 8.70 -12.42 -4.26
C MET A 80 8.96 -10.90 -4.32
N PRO A 81 9.76 -10.43 -5.30
CA PRO A 81 10.05 -9.02 -5.46
C PRO A 81 8.90 -8.29 -6.14
N THR A 82 8.84 -6.98 -5.92
CA THR A 82 7.96 -6.09 -6.69
C THR A 82 8.52 -5.91 -8.10
N VAL A 83 7.75 -6.29 -9.12
CA VAL A 83 8.05 -6.06 -10.54
C VAL A 83 6.94 -5.20 -11.11
N ASP A 84 7.17 -3.91 -11.17
CA ASP A 84 6.16 -2.90 -11.49
C ASP A 84 6.42 -2.16 -12.82
N ALA A 85 7.53 -2.44 -13.48
CA ALA A 85 7.91 -1.79 -14.74
C ALA A 85 8.76 -2.70 -15.62
N GLU A 86 8.84 -2.38 -16.92
CA GLU A 86 9.75 -2.97 -17.88
C GLU A 86 10.50 -1.83 -18.61
N PRO A 87 11.86 -1.91 -18.75
CA PRO A 87 12.75 -2.93 -18.22
C PRO A 87 13.05 -2.77 -16.72
N GLN A 88 13.42 -3.87 -16.07
CA GLN A 88 14.00 -3.85 -14.71
C GLN A 88 15.48 -3.44 -14.78
N ALA A 89 15.98 -2.75 -13.76
CA ALA A 89 17.37 -2.35 -13.70
C ALA A 89 18.31 -3.56 -13.50
N ASP A 90 19.50 -3.51 -14.11
CA ASP A 90 20.48 -4.62 -14.05
C ASP A 90 20.83 -5.04 -12.60
N GLN A 91 20.92 -4.10 -11.70
CA GLN A 91 21.19 -4.39 -10.28
C GLN A 91 20.09 -5.26 -9.66
N TRP A 92 18.83 -5.01 -10.01
CA TRP A 92 17.69 -5.80 -9.51
C TRP A 92 17.72 -7.21 -10.09
N ILE A 93 17.97 -7.31 -11.41
CA ILE A 93 18.10 -8.58 -12.12
C ILE A 93 19.22 -9.45 -11.51
N ASN A 94 20.35 -8.85 -11.13
CA ASN A 94 21.44 -9.57 -10.47
C ASN A 94 21.00 -10.21 -9.14
N THR A 95 20.18 -9.52 -8.36
CA THR A 95 19.64 -10.08 -7.11
C THR A 95 18.65 -11.21 -7.40
N TYR A 96 17.75 -11.01 -8.38
CA TYR A 96 16.79 -12.05 -8.76
C TYR A 96 17.46 -13.31 -9.31
N ALA A 97 18.50 -13.14 -10.13
CA ALA A 97 19.28 -14.25 -10.70
C ALA A 97 20.06 -15.07 -9.64
N SER A 98 20.26 -14.52 -8.45
CA SER A 98 20.91 -15.20 -7.32
C SER A 98 19.94 -16.07 -6.50
N ALA A 99 18.64 -15.96 -6.75
CA ALA A 99 17.62 -16.77 -6.08
C ALA A 99 17.39 -18.11 -6.83
N ASP A 100 16.98 -19.15 -6.09
CA ASP A 100 16.61 -20.44 -6.67
C ASP A 100 15.22 -20.42 -7.30
N ALA A 101 14.32 -19.57 -6.76
CA ALA A 101 12.99 -19.36 -7.31
C ALA A 101 12.54 -17.90 -7.13
N VAL A 102 11.88 -17.36 -8.16
CA VAL A 102 11.27 -16.04 -8.13
C VAL A 102 9.78 -16.17 -8.41
N PHE A 103 8.95 -15.61 -7.54
CA PHE A 103 7.51 -15.54 -7.72
C PHE A 103 7.11 -14.08 -7.94
N ALA A 104 6.68 -13.75 -9.15
CA ALA A 104 6.11 -12.44 -9.44
C ALA A 104 4.67 -12.35 -8.90
N TYR A 105 4.21 -11.15 -8.58
CA TYR A 105 2.82 -10.92 -8.14
C TYR A 105 1.82 -11.03 -9.29
N SER A 106 2.26 -10.87 -10.54
CA SER A 106 1.42 -10.81 -11.74
C SER A 106 2.05 -11.51 -12.93
N GLU A 107 1.24 -11.80 -13.94
CA GLU A 107 1.68 -12.30 -15.25
C GLU A 107 2.68 -11.32 -15.90
N PHE A 108 2.39 -10.03 -15.86
CA PHE A 108 3.30 -8.97 -16.33
C PHE A 108 4.70 -9.11 -15.68
N GLY A 109 4.75 -9.24 -14.36
CA GLY A 109 6.01 -9.39 -13.64
C GLY A 109 6.77 -10.66 -14.02
N ARG A 110 6.07 -11.80 -14.14
CA ARG A 110 6.66 -13.06 -14.62
C ARG A 110 7.25 -12.92 -16.02
N ASP A 111 6.50 -12.33 -16.95
CA ASP A 111 6.90 -12.25 -18.36
C ASP A 111 8.07 -11.27 -18.53
N THR A 112 8.06 -10.17 -17.80
CA THR A 112 9.18 -9.23 -17.71
C THR A 112 10.47 -9.94 -17.24
N LEU A 113 10.39 -10.72 -16.17
CA LEU A 113 11.54 -11.45 -15.65
C LEU A 113 12.01 -12.55 -16.60
N LYS A 114 11.12 -13.32 -17.20
CA LYS A 114 11.50 -14.35 -18.18
C LYS A 114 12.19 -13.77 -19.42
N LYS A 115 11.79 -12.57 -19.84
CA LYS A 115 12.36 -11.87 -20.98
C LYS A 115 13.75 -11.30 -20.68
N GLN A 116 13.95 -10.75 -19.47
CA GLN A 116 15.17 -10.03 -19.13
C GLN A 116 16.21 -10.88 -18.38
N CYS A 117 15.77 -11.92 -17.66
CA CYS A 117 16.65 -12.74 -16.82
C CYS A 117 16.48 -14.23 -17.10
N THR A 118 17.22 -14.72 -18.10
CA THR A 118 17.19 -16.14 -18.52
C THR A 118 17.88 -17.08 -17.53
N ASN A 119 18.59 -16.55 -16.53
CA ASN A 119 19.39 -17.32 -15.57
C ASN A 119 18.64 -17.64 -14.28
N ILE A 120 17.40 -17.16 -14.09
CA ILE A 120 16.60 -17.54 -12.93
C ILE A 120 16.13 -18.99 -13.13
N PRO A 121 16.45 -19.92 -12.20
CA PRO A 121 16.09 -21.32 -12.34
C PRO A 121 14.59 -21.57 -12.45
N PHE A 122 13.80 -20.79 -11.69
CA PHE A 122 12.35 -20.87 -11.70
C PHE A 122 11.69 -19.48 -11.58
N VAL A 123 10.76 -19.17 -12.50
CA VAL A 123 9.93 -17.96 -12.44
C VAL A 123 8.46 -18.35 -12.53
N GLY A 124 7.71 -18.10 -11.46
CA GLY A 124 6.27 -18.37 -11.36
C GLY A 124 5.46 -17.13 -11.04
N VAL A 125 4.14 -17.29 -10.91
CA VAL A 125 3.23 -16.27 -10.41
C VAL A 125 2.62 -16.73 -9.10
N ALA A 126 2.63 -15.85 -8.10
CA ALA A 126 1.92 -16.02 -6.84
C ALA A 126 1.26 -14.68 -6.48
N SER A 127 0.04 -14.50 -6.95
CA SER A 127 -0.71 -13.26 -6.74
C SER A 127 -1.12 -13.11 -5.28
N PRO A 128 -0.98 -11.91 -4.69
CA PRO A 128 -1.56 -11.59 -3.40
C PRO A 128 -3.09 -11.71 -3.45
N SER A 129 -3.70 -11.90 -2.28
CA SER A 129 -5.16 -11.88 -2.11
C SER A 129 -5.54 -10.82 -1.08
N ALA A 130 -6.72 -10.22 -1.24
CA ALA A 130 -7.26 -9.34 -0.23
C ALA A 130 -7.89 -10.13 0.92
N SER A 131 -7.98 -9.51 2.09
CA SER A 131 -8.58 -10.10 3.29
C SER A 131 -10.10 -10.25 3.15
N ASN A 132 -10.67 -11.21 3.87
CA ASN A 132 -12.13 -11.39 3.97
C ASN A 132 -12.86 -10.21 4.66
N ALA A 133 -12.14 -9.23 5.18
CA ALA A 133 -12.72 -7.99 5.67
C ALA A 133 -13.34 -7.13 4.56
N PHE A 134 -12.83 -7.27 3.32
CA PHE A 134 -13.31 -6.52 2.16
C PHE A 134 -14.51 -7.25 1.54
N MET A 135 -15.70 -6.82 1.89
CA MET A 135 -16.97 -7.37 1.42
C MET A 135 -17.94 -6.24 1.06
N PRO A 136 -18.84 -6.44 0.07
CA PRO A 136 -19.89 -5.47 -0.23
C PRO A 136 -20.83 -5.27 0.97
N TYR A 137 -21.26 -4.03 1.21
CA TYR A 137 -22.35 -3.74 2.14
C TYR A 137 -23.70 -3.79 1.41
N ASP A 138 -24.72 -4.30 2.09
CA ASP A 138 -26.06 -4.46 1.52
C ASP A 138 -26.72 -3.11 1.19
N ASP A 139 -26.51 -2.09 2.02
CA ASP A 139 -27.05 -0.73 1.84
C ASP A 139 -25.94 0.32 1.92
N LYS A 140 -25.41 0.69 0.74
CA LYS A 140 -24.40 1.75 0.61
C LYS A 140 -24.99 3.14 0.95
N GLY A 141 -26.27 3.39 0.69
CA GLY A 141 -26.91 4.66 0.99
C GLY A 141 -27.01 4.89 2.50
N GLU A 142 -27.49 3.91 3.25
CA GLU A 142 -27.51 3.97 4.70
C GLU A 142 -26.08 4.12 5.26
N HIS A 143 -25.12 3.41 4.69
CA HIS A 143 -23.74 3.51 5.10
C HIS A 143 -23.17 4.92 4.87
N LYS A 144 -23.43 5.55 3.72
CA LYS A 144 -23.05 6.95 3.44
C LYS A 144 -23.67 7.89 4.49
N ALA A 145 -24.96 7.71 4.83
CA ALA A 145 -25.62 8.50 5.88
C ALA A 145 -24.95 8.35 7.26
N ASN A 146 -24.61 7.13 7.64
CA ASN A 146 -23.89 6.83 8.89
C ASN A 146 -22.51 7.50 8.95
N MET A 147 -21.85 7.65 7.79
CA MET A 147 -20.59 8.39 7.66
C MET A 147 -20.77 9.91 7.52
N GLY A 148 -22.03 10.39 7.51
CA GLY A 148 -22.40 11.81 7.49
C GLY A 148 -22.44 12.44 6.10
N LEU A 149 -22.62 11.64 5.10
CA LEU A 149 -22.86 12.04 3.71
C LEU A 149 -24.35 11.92 3.38
N SER A 150 -24.81 12.55 2.30
CA SER A 150 -26.13 12.24 1.76
C SER A 150 -26.15 10.81 1.19
N GLN A 151 -27.27 10.11 1.28
CA GLN A 151 -27.44 8.79 0.68
C GLN A 151 -27.22 8.80 -0.83
N ASP A 152 -27.59 9.89 -1.48
CA ASP A 152 -27.48 10.09 -2.93
C ASP A 152 -26.09 10.65 -3.36
N THR A 153 -25.16 10.80 -2.42
CA THR A 153 -23.80 11.28 -2.74
C THR A 153 -23.12 10.27 -3.67
N TRP A 154 -22.58 10.76 -4.79
CA TRP A 154 -21.80 9.96 -5.72
C TRP A 154 -20.31 10.18 -5.50
N ILE A 155 -19.54 9.11 -5.33
CA ILE A 155 -18.15 9.16 -4.88
C ILE A 155 -17.23 8.41 -5.84
N VAL A 156 -16.31 9.15 -6.44
CA VAL A 156 -15.09 8.60 -7.05
C VAL A 156 -14.07 8.37 -5.93
N GLY A 157 -13.68 7.14 -5.68
CA GLY A 157 -12.77 6.81 -4.59
C GLY A 157 -11.37 6.46 -5.05
N THR A 158 -10.36 6.81 -4.27
CA THR A 158 -8.99 6.32 -4.42
C THR A 158 -8.35 6.04 -3.06
N VAL A 159 -7.59 4.95 -3.00
CA VAL A 159 -6.80 4.55 -1.83
C VAL A 159 -5.35 4.43 -2.28
N MET A 160 -4.59 5.49 -2.12
CA MET A 160 -3.21 5.56 -2.59
C MET A 160 -2.35 6.34 -1.60
N ARG A 161 -1.17 5.82 -1.29
CA ARG A 161 -0.17 6.60 -0.58
C ARG A 161 0.25 7.82 -1.43
N ASN A 162 0.46 8.96 -0.80
CA ASN A 162 0.94 10.16 -1.50
C ASN A 162 2.43 10.03 -1.86
N GLN A 163 2.70 9.44 -3.02
CA GLN A 163 4.01 9.27 -3.64
C GLN A 163 3.99 9.88 -5.05
N LYS A 164 5.16 10.26 -5.60
CA LYS A 164 5.24 10.90 -6.93
C LYS A 164 4.64 10.05 -8.06
N ARG A 165 4.80 8.73 -8.02
CA ARG A 165 4.25 7.79 -9.01
C ARG A 165 2.72 7.66 -8.98
N LYS A 166 2.08 8.17 -7.91
CA LYS A 166 0.62 8.19 -7.73
C LYS A 166 0.07 9.54 -8.18
N LEU A 167 0.09 9.85 -9.36
CA LEU A 167 -0.23 11.00 -10.17
C LEU A 167 -1.43 11.86 -9.65
N TYR A 168 -1.34 12.37 -8.42
CA TYR A 168 -2.40 13.21 -7.82
C TYR A 168 -2.71 14.47 -8.64
N PRO A 169 -1.74 15.17 -9.28
CA PRO A 169 -2.07 16.31 -10.15
C PRO A 169 -3.00 15.90 -11.29
N ASP A 170 -2.67 14.81 -12.00
CA ASP A 170 -3.46 14.30 -13.12
C ASP A 170 -4.85 13.82 -12.67
N LEU A 171 -4.93 13.16 -11.51
CA LEU A 171 -6.20 12.76 -10.91
C LEU A 171 -7.09 13.98 -10.60
N PHE A 172 -6.53 15.04 -10.00
CA PHE A 172 -7.30 16.22 -9.64
C PHE A 172 -7.72 17.04 -10.87
N GLU A 173 -6.85 17.15 -11.87
CA GLU A 173 -7.19 17.77 -13.16
C GLU A 173 -8.33 17.00 -13.86
N SER A 174 -8.21 15.67 -13.96
CA SER A 174 -9.23 14.82 -14.55
C SER A 174 -10.57 14.92 -13.79
N PHE A 175 -10.51 14.93 -12.47
CA PHE A 175 -11.73 15.08 -11.65
C PHE A 175 -12.34 16.47 -11.81
N ARG A 176 -11.53 17.54 -11.94
CA ARG A 176 -12.04 18.89 -12.23
C ARG A 176 -12.78 18.93 -13.57
N ASN A 177 -12.17 18.37 -14.62
CA ASN A 177 -12.78 18.28 -15.94
C ASN A 177 -14.11 17.49 -15.89
N PHE A 178 -14.12 16.36 -15.18
CA PHE A 178 -15.35 15.57 -14.98
C PHE A 178 -16.46 16.36 -14.29
N LEU A 179 -16.16 17.15 -13.26
CA LEU A 179 -17.14 17.99 -12.59
C LEU A 179 -17.69 19.08 -13.51
N ASP A 180 -16.90 19.61 -14.43
CA ASP A 180 -17.32 20.64 -15.38
C ASP A 180 -18.30 20.08 -16.43
N GLU A 181 -18.21 18.79 -16.73
CA GLU A 181 -19.13 18.10 -17.65
C GLU A 181 -20.42 17.67 -16.93
N VAL A 182 -20.30 17.00 -15.78
CA VAL A 182 -21.45 16.43 -15.05
C VAL A 182 -22.31 17.50 -14.40
N LYS A 183 -21.69 18.56 -13.87
CA LYS A 183 -22.39 19.71 -13.20
C LYS A 183 -23.29 19.32 -12.03
N ASP A 184 -23.04 18.15 -11.41
CA ASP A 184 -23.80 17.70 -10.25
C ASP A 184 -23.08 18.14 -8.95
N PRO A 185 -23.78 18.92 -8.08
CA PRO A 185 -23.19 19.35 -6.80
C PRO A 185 -22.95 18.21 -5.82
N ASN A 186 -23.55 17.03 -6.02
CA ASN A 186 -23.48 15.90 -5.09
C ASN A 186 -22.41 14.86 -5.46
N VAL A 187 -21.50 15.19 -6.36
CA VAL A 187 -20.38 14.36 -6.78
C VAL A 187 -19.10 14.78 -6.06
N TYR A 188 -18.38 13.83 -5.48
CA TYR A 188 -17.13 14.07 -4.74
C TYR A 188 -16.03 13.09 -5.15
N LEU A 189 -14.78 13.55 -5.08
CA LEU A 189 -13.62 12.66 -5.03
C LEU A 189 -13.32 12.31 -3.58
N TYR A 190 -12.98 11.08 -3.29
CA TYR A 190 -12.53 10.65 -1.98
C TYR A 190 -11.10 10.16 -2.07
N CYS A 191 -10.20 10.78 -1.31
CA CYS A 191 -8.80 10.38 -1.22
C CYS A 191 -8.50 9.79 0.16
N HIS A 192 -8.39 8.45 0.24
CA HIS A 192 -7.78 7.82 1.40
C HIS A 192 -6.27 7.86 1.23
N THR A 193 -5.64 8.85 1.82
CA THR A 193 -4.20 9.13 1.70
C THR A 193 -3.66 9.78 2.96
N TYR A 194 -2.33 9.80 3.07
CA TYR A 194 -1.60 10.46 4.13
C TYR A 194 -0.94 11.74 3.63
N TYR A 195 -0.96 12.78 4.46
CA TYR A 195 -0.27 14.04 4.24
C TYR A 195 0.21 14.61 5.60
N PRO A 196 1.46 15.18 5.66
CA PRO A 196 2.47 15.23 4.61
C PRO A 196 3.14 13.86 4.35
N ASP A 197 3.55 13.62 3.09
CA ASP A 197 4.31 12.43 2.68
C ASP A 197 5.34 12.85 1.60
N VAL A 198 6.08 11.91 1.05
CA VAL A 198 7.17 12.13 0.06
C VAL A 198 6.67 12.52 -1.35
N GLY A 199 5.36 12.64 -1.54
CA GLY A 199 4.74 12.87 -2.84
C GLY A 199 4.45 14.34 -3.16
N TRP A 200 3.19 14.67 -3.24
CA TRP A 200 2.64 15.92 -3.75
C TRP A 200 2.10 16.79 -2.61
N GLU A 201 2.13 18.11 -2.82
CA GLU A 201 1.54 19.10 -1.92
C GLU A 201 0.01 19.12 -2.10
N ILE A 202 -0.70 18.19 -1.44
CA ILE A 202 -2.15 18.00 -1.60
C ILE A 202 -2.94 19.31 -1.37
N PRO A 203 -2.67 20.12 -0.33
CA PRO A 203 -3.42 21.37 -0.13
C PRO A 203 -3.22 22.37 -1.28
N LYS A 204 -2.01 22.42 -1.83
CA LYS A 204 -1.70 23.29 -2.98
C LYS A 204 -2.49 22.85 -4.22
N LEU A 205 -2.49 21.54 -4.52
CA LEU A 205 -3.25 21.00 -5.65
C LEU A 205 -4.77 21.22 -5.49
N LEU A 206 -5.32 21.00 -4.28
CA LEU A 206 -6.74 21.27 -4.01
C LEU A 206 -7.13 22.72 -4.31
N ASN A 207 -6.25 23.67 -3.95
CA ASN A 207 -6.47 25.08 -4.23
C ASN A 207 -6.29 25.40 -5.72
N GLU A 208 -5.26 24.86 -6.36
CA GLU A 208 -4.93 25.06 -7.78
C GLU A 208 -6.08 24.64 -8.71
N TYR A 209 -6.68 23.47 -8.44
CA TYR A 209 -7.79 22.93 -9.22
C TYR A 209 -9.18 23.34 -8.68
N GLY A 210 -9.26 24.19 -7.64
CA GLY A 210 -10.52 24.62 -7.05
C GLY A 210 -11.36 23.48 -6.44
N LEU A 211 -10.69 22.49 -5.84
CA LEU A 211 -11.30 21.26 -5.34
C LEU A 211 -11.43 21.18 -3.81
N SER A 212 -11.11 22.23 -3.06
CA SER A 212 -11.08 22.21 -1.59
C SER A 212 -12.39 21.80 -0.93
N SER A 213 -13.54 22.04 -1.59
CA SER A 213 -14.88 21.63 -1.14
C SER A 213 -15.45 20.43 -1.92
N ARG A 214 -14.63 19.72 -2.70
CA ARG A 214 -15.06 18.62 -3.59
C ARG A 214 -14.25 17.35 -3.38
N VAL A 215 -13.23 17.38 -2.51
CA VAL A 215 -12.40 16.21 -2.18
C VAL A 215 -12.52 15.89 -0.70
N LEU A 216 -12.92 14.66 -0.41
CA LEU A 216 -13.12 14.11 0.92
C LEU A 216 -11.89 13.31 1.35
N PHE A 217 -11.63 13.28 2.66
CA PHE A 217 -10.51 12.58 3.28
C PHE A 217 -10.95 11.80 4.52
N THR A 218 -10.17 10.79 4.88
CA THR A 218 -10.40 9.98 6.07
C THR A 218 -9.74 10.59 7.29
N TYR A 219 -10.50 10.74 8.36
CA TYR A 219 -10.05 11.17 9.68
C TYR A 219 -10.31 10.08 10.71
N LYS A 220 -9.44 9.97 11.70
CA LYS A 220 -9.64 9.08 12.86
C LYS A 220 -9.44 9.84 14.16
N CYS A 221 -10.36 9.67 15.07
CA CYS A 221 -10.29 10.27 16.40
C CYS A 221 -9.35 9.46 17.30
N LYS A 222 -8.30 10.07 17.84
CA LYS A 222 -7.38 9.42 18.77
C LYS A 222 -8.01 9.10 20.14
N HIS A 223 -9.11 9.77 20.51
CA HIS A 223 -9.79 9.54 21.77
C HIS A 223 -10.77 8.35 21.70
N CYS A 224 -11.71 8.35 20.75
CA CYS A 224 -12.73 7.30 20.66
C CYS A 224 -12.46 6.24 19.58
N GLY A 225 -11.40 6.38 18.78
CA GLY A 225 -11.03 5.45 17.72
C GLY A 225 -11.95 5.50 16.47
N LYS A 226 -13.03 6.28 16.49
CA LYS A 226 -13.98 6.32 15.37
C LYS A 226 -13.42 7.04 14.16
N VAL A 227 -13.74 6.48 12.98
CA VAL A 227 -13.44 7.05 11.66
C VAL A 227 -14.53 8.04 11.25
N SER A 228 -14.15 9.07 10.54
CA SER A 228 -15.06 10.07 9.96
C SER A 228 -14.52 10.59 8.63
N VAL A 229 -15.40 11.22 7.86
CA VAL A 229 -15.12 11.80 6.55
C VAL A 229 -15.26 13.32 6.64
N ASN A 230 -14.32 14.05 6.06
CA ASN A 230 -14.38 15.51 5.95
C ASN A 230 -13.55 16.02 4.76
N PHE A 231 -13.74 17.28 4.38
CA PHE A 231 -12.82 17.97 3.49
C PHE A 231 -11.44 18.11 4.12
N PHE A 232 -10.44 18.39 3.29
CA PHE A 232 -9.07 18.49 3.79
C PHE A 232 -8.93 19.59 4.85
N GLN A 233 -8.33 19.22 5.98
CA GLN A 233 -7.91 20.13 7.04
C GLN A 233 -6.59 19.63 7.64
N ASP A 234 -5.58 20.48 7.62
CA ASP A 234 -4.23 20.16 8.10
C ASP A 234 -4.09 20.36 9.63
N SER A 235 -5.17 20.28 10.36
CA SER A 235 -5.19 20.48 11.81
C SER A 235 -6.07 19.44 12.52
N VAL A 236 -5.83 19.31 13.83
CA VAL A 236 -6.73 18.54 14.70
C VAL A 236 -8.11 19.18 14.68
N GLN A 237 -9.14 18.36 14.67
CA GLN A 237 -10.54 18.77 14.62
C GLN A 237 -11.33 18.19 15.79
N HIS A 238 -12.50 18.76 16.05
CA HIS A 238 -13.48 18.12 16.92
C HIS A 238 -14.01 16.84 16.27
N CYS A 239 -14.02 15.76 17.05
CA CYS A 239 -14.59 14.50 16.61
C CYS A 239 -16.12 14.61 16.56
N ARG A 240 -16.73 14.24 15.43
CA ARG A 240 -18.20 14.24 15.29
C ARG A 240 -18.92 13.24 16.21
N HIS A 241 -18.22 12.24 16.75
CA HIS A 241 -18.81 11.17 17.56
C HIS A 241 -18.70 11.44 19.07
N CYS A 242 -17.59 12.01 19.54
CA CYS A 242 -17.35 12.22 20.96
C CYS A 242 -17.05 13.68 21.32
N SER A 243 -17.10 14.60 20.36
CA SER A 243 -16.83 16.04 20.50
C SER A 243 -15.44 16.42 21.03
N ASN A 244 -14.55 15.45 21.32
CA ASN A 244 -13.18 15.74 21.72
C ASN A 244 -12.38 16.35 20.55
N PHE A 245 -11.50 17.30 20.88
CA PHE A 245 -10.56 17.89 19.91
C PHE A 245 -9.38 16.94 19.69
N SER A 246 -9.60 15.89 18.90
CA SER A 246 -8.63 14.78 18.73
C SER A 246 -8.80 14.01 17.40
N SER A 247 -9.63 14.49 16.48
CA SER A 247 -9.80 13.92 15.15
C SER A 247 -8.69 14.45 14.23
N GLN A 248 -7.95 13.55 13.59
CA GLN A 248 -6.82 13.88 12.72
C GLN A 248 -6.88 13.07 11.42
N LEU A 249 -6.26 13.59 10.37
CA LEU A 249 -6.03 12.85 9.14
C LEU A 249 -5.36 11.50 9.46
N VAL A 250 -5.78 10.45 8.77
CA VAL A 250 -5.15 9.12 8.92
C VAL A 250 -3.69 9.17 8.46
N GLY A 251 -2.86 8.31 9.04
CA GLY A 251 -1.42 8.26 8.74
C GLY A 251 -0.72 7.16 9.52
N ILE A 252 0.60 7.10 9.47
CA ILE A 252 1.41 6.04 10.07
C ILE A 252 1.13 5.87 11.58
N ASN A 253 0.96 6.99 12.30
CA ASN A 253 0.70 6.99 13.74
C ASN A 253 -0.79 7.07 14.12
N ASN A 254 -1.67 7.09 13.13
CA ASN A 254 -3.13 7.16 13.29
C ASN A 254 -3.80 6.32 12.19
N SER A 255 -3.37 5.06 12.05
CA SER A 255 -3.84 4.15 11.01
C SER A 255 -5.23 3.60 11.29
N ILE A 256 -5.90 3.18 10.23
CA ILE A 256 -7.15 2.41 10.29
C ILE A 256 -6.83 0.92 10.08
N ASN A 257 -7.71 0.05 10.56
CA ASN A 257 -7.62 -1.39 10.33
C ASN A 257 -8.36 -1.78 9.02
N GLU A 258 -8.29 -3.06 8.64
CA GLU A 258 -8.88 -3.57 7.40
C GLU A 258 -10.41 -3.40 7.36
N HIS A 259 -11.12 -3.62 8.45
CA HIS A 259 -12.57 -3.42 8.51
C HIS A 259 -12.95 -1.94 8.37
N GLU A 260 -12.17 -1.05 8.98
CA GLU A 260 -12.34 0.40 8.82
C GLU A 260 -12.04 0.83 7.37
N LEU A 261 -11.03 0.22 6.72
CA LEU A 261 -10.71 0.47 5.32
C LEU A 261 -11.78 -0.09 4.38
N ALA A 262 -12.30 -1.29 4.64
CA ALA A 262 -13.43 -1.86 3.90
C ALA A 262 -14.67 -0.95 3.98
N SER A 263 -14.91 -0.35 5.16
CA SER A 263 -15.97 0.66 5.34
C SER A 263 -15.75 1.89 4.43
N ILE A 264 -14.50 2.31 4.20
CA ILE A 264 -14.20 3.40 3.27
C ILE A 264 -14.45 3.00 1.81
N TYR A 265 -14.01 1.81 1.39
CA TYR A 265 -14.30 1.32 0.03
C TYR A 265 -15.81 1.23 -0.26
N ASN A 266 -16.62 0.83 0.73
CA ASN A 266 -18.07 0.75 0.60
C ASN A 266 -18.78 2.11 0.47
N LEU A 267 -18.07 3.22 0.61
CA LEU A 267 -18.60 4.56 0.25
C LEU A 267 -18.49 4.84 -1.25
N PHE A 268 -17.63 4.14 -1.98
CA PHE A 268 -17.30 4.46 -3.37
C PHE A 268 -18.34 3.90 -4.34
N ASP A 269 -18.67 4.68 -5.34
CA ASP A 269 -19.49 4.26 -6.48
C ASP A 269 -18.59 3.78 -7.63
N VAL A 270 -17.37 4.33 -7.72
CA VAL A 270 -16.30 3.86 -8.59
C VAL A 270 -14.95 4.08 -7.90
N TYR A 271 -14.04 3.15 -8.07
CA TYR A 271 -12.65 3.27 -7.63
C TYR A 271 -11.75 3.63 -8.80
N VAL A 272 -10.83 4.57 -8.60
CA VAL A 272 -9.83 4.95 -9.60
C VAL A 272 -8.40 4.77 -9.07
N GLN A 273 -7.58 4.03 -9.84
CA GLN A 273 -6.15 3.84 -9.57
C GLN A 273 -5.33 4.66 -10.57
N TYR A 274 -5.04 5.89 -10.20
CA TYR A 274 -4.26 6.80 -11.03
C TYR A 274 -2.78 6.71 -10.65
N ALA A 275 -2.04 5.79 -11.28
CA ALA A 275 -0.64 5.54 -10.98
C ALA A 275 0.15 5.23 -12.25
N ASN A 276 1.44 5.57 -12.29
CA ASN A 276 2.31 5.18 -13.39
C ASN A 276 2.43 3.66 -13.52
N SER A 277 2.60 2.99 -12.37
CA SER A 277 2.77 1.53 -12.32
C SER A 277 2.51 1.00 -10.91
N GLU A 278 2.21 -0.29 -10.82
CA GLU A 278 2.04 -1.05 -9.57
C GLU A 278 2.66 -2.44 -9.69
N GLY A 279 3.23 -2.92 -8.60
CA GLY A 279 3.71 -4.30 -8.53
C GLY A 279 2.59 -5.33 -8.50
N PHE A 280 1.41 -4.94 -7.97
CA PHE A 280 0.16 -5.70 -8.03
C PHE A 280 -1.07 -4.77 -8.07
N GLY A 281 -1.19 -3.85 -7.11
CA GLY A 281 -2.35 -2.97 -7.00
C GLY A 281 -3.39 -3.48 -6.00
N MET A 282 -2.96 -3.86 -4.79
CA MET A 282 -3.86 -4.32 -3.73
C MET A 282 -5.13 -3.48 -3.56
N PRO A 283 -5.06 -2.12 -3.57
CA PRO A 283 -6.25 -1.30 -3.41
C PRO A 283 -7.33 -1.52 -4.49
N GLN A 284 -6.95 -1.88 -5.71
CA GLN A 284 -7.90 -2.21 -6.78
C GLN A 284 -8.64 -3.52 -6.46
N LEU A 285 -7.90 -4.54 -5.99
CA LEU A 285 -8.48 -5.83 -5.61
C LEU A 285 -9.42 -5.67 -4.40
N GLU A 286 -9.03 -4.89 -3.40
CA GLU A 286 -9.82 -4.58 -2.21
C GLU A 286 -11.13 -3.87 -2.60
N ALA A 287 -11.05 -2.88 -3.51
CA ALA A 287 -12.22 -2.18 -4.05
C ALA A 287 -13.15 -3.14 -4.81
N ALA A 288 -12.61 -3.97 -5.71
CA ALA A 288 -13.37 -4.97 -6.46
C ALA A 288 -14.07 -5.97 -5.53
N GLN A 289 -13.39 -6.44 -4.49
CA GLN A 289 -13.95 -7.33 -3.47
C GLN A 289 -15.09 -6.68 -2.68
N CYS A 290 -15.04 -5.36 -2.47
CA CYS A 290 -16.16 -4.58 -1.91
C CYS A 290 -17.30 -4.32 -2.93
N GLY A 291 -17.25 -4.92 -4.13
CA GLY A 291 -18.26 -4.74 -5.17
C GLY A 291 -18.23 -3.34 -5.81
N VAL A 292 -17.08 -2.68 -5.80
CA VAL A 292 -16.88 -1.35 -6.38
C VAL A 292 -16.27 -1.51 -7.77
N PRO A 293 -16.87 -0.96 -8.84
CA PRO A 293 -16.26 -0.92 -10.17
C PRO A 293 -14.89 -0.24 -10.13
N VAL A 294 -13.90 -0.81 -10.83
CA VAL A 294 -12.51 -0.35 -10.81
C VAL A 294 -12.11 0.21 -12.17
N MET A 295 -11.50 1.38 -12.14
CA MET A 295 -10.80 1.99 -13.27
C MET A 295 -9.32 2.14 -12.91
N ALA A 296 -8.43 1.68 -13.77
CA ALA A 296 -6.99 1.76 -13.53
C ALA A 296 -6.22 2.11 -14.80
N THR A 297 -4.99 2.59 -14.63
CA THR A 297 -4.04 2.72 -15.75
C THR A 297 -3.78 1.32 -16.33
N TYR A 298 -3.97 1.16 -17.63
CA TYR A 298 -3.73 -0.11 -18.32
C TYR A 298 -2.23 -0.28 -18.58
N TYR A 299 -1.50 -0.63 -17.53
CA TYR A 299 -0.07 -0.90 -17.55
C TYR A 299 0.36 -1.69 -16.32
N SER A 300 1.42 -2.51 -16.45
CA SER A 300 2.03 -3.34 -15.41
C SER A 300 1.03 -4.34 -14.79
N ALA A 301 1.17 -4.64 -13.51
CA ALA A 301 0.27 -5.57 -12.84
C ALA A 301 -1.20 -5.11 -12.76
N MET A 302 -1.47 -3.82 -12.99
CA MET A 302 -2.83 -3.28 -12.97
C MET A 302 -3.72 -3.88 -14.05
N GLU A 303 -3.14 -4.27 -15.21
CA GLU A 303 -3.87 -4.95 -16.30
C GLU A 303 -4.57 -6.23 -15.80
N SER A 304 -3.84 -7.04 -15.04
CA SER A 304 -4.35 -8.34 -14.57
C SER A 304 -5.58 -8.26 -13.66
N ILE A 305 -5.86 -7.10 -13.06
CA ILE A 305 -7.00 -6.90 -12.17
C ILE A 305 -8.19 -6.34 -12.92
N VAL A 306 -7.95 -5.55 -13.99
CA VAL A 306 -9.00 -4.90 -14.77
C VAL A 306 -9.60 -5.86 -15.80
N ASP A 307 -8.82 -6.83 -16.29
CA ASP A 307 -9.23 -7.81 -17.31
C ASP A 307 -9.98 -9.03 -16.73
N ASN A 308 -10.12 -9.15 -15.41
CA ASN A 308 -10.85 -10.21 -14.71
C ASN A 308 -12.11 -9.67 -14.03
#